data_c3bcdf218e38f40c3d98d51a8baeba47
#
_entry.id   c3bcdf218e38f40c3d98d51a8baeba47
#
_cell.length_a   1.000
_cell.length_b   1.000
_cell.length_c   1.000
_cell.angle_alpha   90.00
_cell.angle_beta   90.00
_cell.angle_gamma   90.00
#
_symmetry.space_group_name_H-M   'P 1'
#
loop_
_entity.id
_entity.type
_entity.pdbx_description
1 polymer ?
#
loop_
_entity_poly.entity_id
_entity_poly.type
_entity_poly.pdbx_seq_one_letter_code
_entity_poly.pdbx_strand_id
1 'polypeptide(L)'
;MVIEQQITGSVIAGIKSFCKFLGRTDIYCKSLKIRKKSNQERLLRLTPEEYKRLVDTALEKKDYRMVQLIQILGGTELRISELGNLTVEAVQNGFVPVLRAGEEYDIYLPELLLQGLEEYIAHQGLQTGVIFRTSSGNVIDRGYIWRQMKLLAERAGVDQEKVYPQNLKRQLIRQYYTISYPDSSQE
;
A
#
# COMPACT_ATOMS: atom_id res chain seq x y z
N MET A 1 18.42 18.69 -0.22
CA MET A 1 18.48 17.21 -0.23
C MET A 1 19.90 16.64 -0.31
N VAL A 2 20.84 17.27 -1.02
CA VAL A 2 22.27 16.87 -1.07
C VAL A 2 22.99 17.17 0.25
N ILE A 3 22.58 18.24 0.94
CA ILE A 3 23.17 18.69 2.21
C ILE A 3 22.92 17.70 3.36
N GLU A 4 21.71 17.14 3.48
CA GLU A 4 21.40 16.16 4.55
C GLU A 4 22.19 14.87 4.44
N GLN A 5 22.47 14.37 3.22
CA GLN A 5 23.28 13.16 3.04
C GLN A 5 24.76 13.37 3.38
N GLN A 6 25.30 14.56 3.12
CA GLN A 6 26.67 14.92 3.50
C GLN A 6 26.80 15.08 5.03
N ILE A 7 25.82 15.68 5.67
CA ILE A 7 25.78 15.86 7.13
C ILE A 7 25.74 14.49 7.84
N THR A 8 24.93 13.55 7.38
CA THR A 8 24.82 12.22 7.99
C THR A 8 26.13 11.44 7.92
N GLY A 9 26.80 11.44 6.78
CA GLY A 9 28.11 10.79 6.59
C GLY A 9 29.21 11.41 7.48
N SER A 10 29.25 12.74 7.55
CA SER A 10 30.20 13.50 8.36
C SER A 10 29.98 13.26 9.87
N VAL A 11 28.72 13.25 10.34
CA VAL A 11 28.38 12.99 11.74
C VAL A 11 28.80 11.58 12.16
N ILE A 12 28.53 10.55 11.35
CA ILE A 12 28.94 9.17 11.63
C ILE A 12 30.48 9.06 11.66
N ALA A 13 31.19 9.72 10.76
CA ALA A 13 32.64 9.76 10.77
C ALA A 13 33.17 10.44 12.03
N GLY A 14 32.59 11.56 12.46
CA GLY A 14 32.90 12.23 13.71
C GLY A 14 32.70 11.35 14.94
N ILE A 15 31.54 10.67 15.03
CA ILE A 15 31.26 9.74 16.13
C ILE A 15 32.29 8.61 16.17
N LYS A 16 32.62 8.00 15.03
CA LYS A 16 33.66 6.95 14.96
C LYS A 16 35.03 7.44 15.44
N SER A 17 35.43 8.64 15.01
CA SER A 17 36.69 9.24 15.43
C SER A 17 36.72 9.53 16.93
N PHE A 18 35.62 10.03 17.47
CA PHE A 18 35.47 10.31 18.89
C PHE A 18 35.49 9.02 19.74
N CYS A 19 34.76 7.98 19.32
CA CYS A 19 34.79 6.66 19.99
C CYS A 19 36.21 6.08 19.98
N LYS A 20 36.95 6.19 18.88
CA LYS A 20 38.34 5.76 18.74
C LYS A 20 39.25 6.54 19.70
N PHE A 21 39.08 7.86 19.81
CA PHE A 21 39.83 8.70 20.74
C PHE A 21 39.59 8.30 22.20
N LEU A 22 38.34 7.94 22.55
CA LEU A 22 37.99 7.49 23.91
C LEU A 22 38.36 6.02 24.17
N GLY A 23 39.02 5.32 23.25
CA GLY A 23 39.34 3.90 23.39
C GLY A 23 38.13 2.96 23.40
N ARG A 24 36.94 3.46 23.07
CA ARG A 24 35.69 2.69 23.04
C ARG A 24 35.56 1.96 21.69
N THR A 25 36.08 0.73 21.64
CA THR A 25 35.98 -0.15 20.45
C THR A 25 34.71 -1.01 20.45
N ASP A 26 33.96 -0.96 21.54
CA ASP A 26 32.67 -1.65 21.74
C ASP A 26 31.49 -0.94 21.02
N ILE A 27 31.66 0.33 20.67
CA ILE A 27 30.63 1.11 19.98
C ILE A 27 30.82 1.04 18.45
N TYR A 28 29.93 0.31 17.78
CA TYR A 28 29.96 0.18 16.32
C TYR A 28 28.82 0.96 15.65
N CYS A 29 29.18 2.05 14.98
CA CYS A 29 28.23 2.83 14.16
C CYS A 29 28.24 2.34 12.71
N LYS A 30 27.14 1.73 12.26
CA LYS A 30 26.96 1.28 10.88
C LYS A 30 26.36 2.41 10.04
N SER A 31 27.05 2.79 8.96
CA SER A 31 26.49 3.73 7.99
C SER A 31 25.31 3.07 7.27
N LEU A 32 24.13 3.66 7.35
CA LEU A 32 23.00 3.26 6.52
C LEU A 32 23.24 3.74 5.11
N LYS A 33 23.42 2.82 4.17
CA LYS A 33 23.42 3.15 2.73
C LYS A 33 21.99 3.49 2.32
N ILE A 34 21.65 4.77 2.34
CA ILE A 34 20.39 5.24 1.76
C ILE A 34 20.51 5.07 0.24
N ARG A 35 19.82 4.09 -0.30
CA ARG A 35 19.73 3.91 -1.74
C ARG A 35 19.07 5.15 -2.33
N LYS A 36 19.79 5.95 -3.10
CA LYS A 36 19.19 7.00 -3.94
C LYS A 36 18.22 6.29 -4.88
N LYS A 37 16.93 6.59 -4.76
CA LYS A 37 15.96 6.11 -5.74
C LYS A 37 16.39 6.63 -7.11
N SER A 38 16.64 5.72 -8.04
CA SER A 38 17.02 6.08 -9.40
C SER A 38 15.87 6.85 -10.08
N ASN A 39 16.18 7.66 -11.11
CA ASN A 39 15.15 8.29 -11.92
C ASN A 39 14.17 7.27 -12.52
N GLN A 40 14.63 6.06 -12.83
CA GLN A 40 13.80 4.94 -13.27
C GLN A 40 12.74 4.55 -12.23
N GLU A 41 13.07 4.50 -10.93
CA GLU A 41 12.09 4.22 -9.88
C GLU A 41 11.03 5.33 -9.73
N ARG A 42 11.34 6.56 -10.16
CA ARG A 42 10.36 7.67 -10.22
C ARG A 42 9.43 7.53 -11.42
N LEU A 43 9.94 7.11 -12.57
CA LEU A 43 9.15 6.88 -13.79
C LEU A 43 8.18 5.72 -13.65
N LEU A 44 8.52 4.72 -12.82
CA LEU A 44 7.66 3.57 -12.53
C LEU A 44 6.62 3.84 -11.43
N ARG A 45 6.45 5.09 -10.97
CA ARG A 45 5.41 5.41 -10.00
C ARG A 45 4.07 5.66 -10.69
N LEU A 46 3.03 5.07 -10.13
CA LEU A 46 1.66 5.38 -10.48
C LEU A 46 1.35 6.82 -10.05
N THR A 47 0.77 7.63 -10.92
CA THR A 47 0.29 8.97 -10.57
C THR A 47 -1.15 8.91 -10.02
N PRO A 48 -1.62 9.96 -9.30
CA PRO A 48 -3.01 10.02 -8.85
C PRO A 48 -4.02 9.92 -10.01
N GLU A 49 -3.72 10.54 -11.15
CA GLU A 49 -4.55 10.52 -12.34
C GLU A 49 -4.60 9.11 -12.98
N GLU A 50 -3.46 8.42 -12.99
CA GLU A 50 -3.39 7.03 -13.45
C GLU A 50 -4.16 6.10 -12.52
N TYR A 51 -4.05 6.30 -11.19
CA TYR A 51 -4.84 5.56 -10.20
C TYR A 51 -6.34 5.79 -10.39
N LYS A 52 -6.75 7.06 -10.56
CA LYS A 52 -8.14 7.40 -10.82
C LYS A 52 -8.66 6.72 -12.08
N ARG A 53 -7.91 6.73 -13.18
CA ARG A 53 -8.29 6.02 -14.41
C ARG A 53 -8.47 4.52 -14.23
N LEU A 54 -7.63 3.87 -13.40
CA LEU A 54 -7.80 2.46 -13.07
C LEU A 54 -9.14 2.20 -12.36
N VAL A 55 -9.47 3.02 -11.36
CA VAL A 55 -10.73 2.91 -10.62
C VAL A 55 -11.93 3.19 -11.55
N ASP A 56 -11.90 4.29 -12.32
CA ASP A 56 -12.97 4.68 -13.23
C ASP A 56 -13.20 3.57 -14.28
N THR A 57 -12.13 3.03 -14.89
CA THR A 57 -12.23 1.93 -15.86
C THR A 57 -12.84 0.67 -15.27
N ALA A 58 -12.51 0.34 -14.01
CA ALA A 58 -13.10 -0.79 -13.31
C ALA A 58 -14.59 -0.57 -13.02
N LEU A 59 -14.98 0.67 -12.64
CA LEU A 59 -16.38 1.07 -12.43
C LEU A 59 -17.20 1.00 -13.72
N GLU A 60 -16.67 1.53 -14.83
CA GLU A 60 -17.32 1.47 -16.16
C GLU A 60 -17.59 0.03 -16.60
N LYS A 61 -16.70 -0.89 -16.27
CA LYS A 61 -16.85 -2.33 -16.53
C LYS A 61 -17.72 -3.05 -15.50
N LYS A 62 -18.23 -2.34 -14.49
CA LYS A 62 -18.96 -2.92 -13.35
C LYS A 62 -18.18 -4.02 -12.62
N ASP A 63 -16.84 -3.96 -12.70
CA ASP A 63 -15.96 -4.87 -11.96
C ASP A 63 -15.72 -4.34 -10.54
N TYR A 64 -16.79 -4.35 -9.74
CA TYR A 64 -16.77 -3.87 -8.36
C TYR A 64 -15.75 -4.63 -7.48
N ARG A 65 -15.48 -5.89 -7.82
CA ARG A 65 -14.42 -6.67 -7.14
C ARG A 65 -13.06 -6.03 -7.33
N MET A 66 -12.73 -5.65 -8.57
CA MET A 66 -11.44 -5.02 -8.87
C MET A 66 -11.35 -3.62 -8.26
N VAL A 67 -12.45 -2.86 -8.23
CA VAL A 67 -12.53 -1.57 -7.53
C VAL A 67 -12.13 -1.76 -6.07
N GLN A 68 -12.78 -2.68 -5.35
CA GLN A 68 -12.49 -2.92 -3.93
C GLN A 68 -11.07 -3.44 -3.70
N LEU A 69 -10.57 -4.35 -4.56
CA LEU A 69 -9.19 -4.84 -4.48
C LEU A 69 -8.16 -3.73 -4.61
N ILE A 70 -8.33 -2.82 -5.58
CA ILE A 70 -7.41 -1.69 -5.78
C ILE A 70 -7.45 -0.75 -4.57
N GLN A 71 -8.65 -0.44 -4.07
CA GLN A 71 -8.84 0.45 -2.94
C GLN A 71 -8.25 -0.13 -1.65
N ILE A 72 -8.50 -1.40 -1.36
CA ILE A 72 -7.93 -2.08 -0.18
C ILE A 72 -6.41 -2.18 -0.25
N LEU A 73 -5.87 -2.64 -1.39
CA LEU A 73 -4.42 -2.75 -1.57
C LEU A 73 -3.72 -1.39 -1.61
N GLY A 74 -4.42 -0.36 -2.02
CA GLY A 74 -3.93 1.03 -2.05
C GLY A 74 -4.03 1.72 -0.69
N GLY A 75 -5.12 1.53 0.03
CA GLY A 75 -5.50 2.29 1.22
C GLY A 75 -5.15 1.63 2.55
N THR A 76 -4.66 0.38 2.53
CA THR A 76 -4.30 -0.33 3.76
C THR A 76 -2.89 -0.92 3.68
N GLU A 77 -2.39 -1.38 4.84
CA GLU A 77 -1.15 -2.16 4.92
C GLU A 77 -1.34 -3.65 4.57
N LEU A 78 -2.55 -4.06 4.14
CA LEU A 78 -2.87 -5.44 3.81
C LEU A 78 -2.05 -5.93 2.60
N ARG A 79 -1.52 -7.14 2.68
CA ARG A 79 -0.80 -7.80 1.58
C ARG A 79 -1.76 -8.69 0.80
N ILE A 80 -1.46 -8.93 -0.49
CA ILE A 80 -2.28 -9.86 -1.31
C ILE A 80 -2.43 -11.24 -0.63
N SER A 81 -1.36 -11.74 -0.01
CA SER A 81 -1.39 -13.03 0.70
C SER A 81 -2.29 -13.04 1.94
N GLU A 82 -2.66 -11.87 2.44
CA GLU A 82 -3.48 -11.69 3.64
C GLU A 82 -4.95 -11.40 3.29
N LEU A 83 -5.31 -11.30 1.99
CA LEU A 83 -6.69 -11.06 1.54
C LEU A 83 -7.67 -12.16 1.97
N GLY A 84 -7.18 -13.35 2.29
CA GLY A 84 -7.99 -14.41 2.88
C GLY A 84 -8.51 -14.08 4.29
N ASN A 85 -7.84 -13.17 5.00
CA ASN A 85 -8.26 -12.72 6.33
C ASN A 85 -9.29 -11.57 6.25
N LEU A 86 -9.48 -10.96 5.07
CA LEU A 86 -10.50 -9.96 4.85
C LEU A 86 -11.87 -10.66 4.69
N THR A 87 -12.58 -10.81 5.79
CA THR A 87 -13.87 -11.47 5.87
C THR A 87 -14.98 -10.47 6.16
N VAL A 88 -16.23 -10.90 6.02
CA VAL A 88 -17.40 -10.10 6.39
C VAL A 88 -17.30 -9.66 7.85
N GLU A 89 -16.88 -10.57 8.73
CA GLU A 89 -16.71 -10.32 10.16
C GLU A 89 -15.58 -9.31 10.42
N ALA A 90 -14.48 -9.36 9.65
CA ALA A 90 -13.39 -8.40 9.76
C ALA A 90 -13.84 -6.98 9.37
N VAL A 91 -14.71 -6.85 8.35
CA VAL A 91 -15.29 -5.55 7.96
C VAL A 91 -16.21 -5.03 9.04
N GLN A 92 -17.07 -5.88 9.63
CA GLN A 92 -17.96 -5.51 10.73
C GLN A 92 -17.19 -5.04 11.98
N ASN A 93 -16.02 -5.66 12.24
CA ASN A 93 -15.14 -5.27 13.35
C ASN A 93 -14.27 -4.04 13.03
N GLY A 94 -14.17 -3.62 11.77
CA GLY A 94 -13.37 -2.47 11.35
C GLY A 94 -11.87 -2.75 11.23
N PHE A 95 -11.41 -3.99 11.39
CA PHE A 95 -10.00 -4.38 11.26
C PHE A 95 -9.82 -5.80 10.74
N VAL A 96 -8.64 -6.07 10.17
CA VAL A 96 -8.25 -7.39 9.65
C VAL A 96 -7.11 -7.94 10.50
N PRO A 97 -7.28 -9.05 11.20
CA PRO A 97 -6.21 -9.69 11.94
C PRO A 97 -5.23 -10.38 10.97
N VAL A 98 -3.94 -10.16 11.14
CA VAL A 98 -2.88 -10.77 10.33
C VAL A 98 -1.75 -11.28 11.21
N LEU A 99 -1.15 -12.40 10.80
CA LEU A 99 0.02 -12.98 11.47
C LEU A 99 1.28 -12.67 10.65
N ARG A 100 2.25 -11.97 11.23
CA ARG A 100 3.52 -11.62 10.58
C ARG A 100 4.69 -11.92 11.50
N ALA A 101 5.63 -12.73 11.02
CA ALA A 101 6.81 -13.15 11.80
C ALA A 101 6.48 -13.77 13.17
N GLY A 102 5.31 -14.41 13.31
CA GLY A 102 4.86 -15.03 14.56
C GLY A 102 4.12 -14.08 15.51
N GLU A 103 3.95 -12.81 15.15
CA GLU A 103 3.21 -11.83 15.94
C GLU A 103 1.87 -11.47 15.25
N GLU A 104 0.84 -11.25 16.06
CA GLU A 104 -0.48 -10.84 15.60
C GLU A 104 -0.55 -9.32 15.48
N TYR A 105 -1.14 -8.83 14.38
CA TYR A 105 -1.36 -7.41 14.11
C TYR A 105 -2.79 -7.20 13.62
N ASP A 106 -3.41 -6.10 14.04
CA ASP A 106 -4.67 -5.64 13.51
C ASP A 106 -4.46 -4.54 12.48
N ILE A 107 -4.92 -4.77 11.25
CA ILE A 107 -4.90 -3.77 10.19
C ILE A 107 -6.26 -3.09 10.18
N TYR A 108 -6.32 -1.86 10.69
CA TYR A 108 -7.54 -1.07 10.72
C TYR A 108 -7.95 -0.63 9.31
N LEU A 109 -9.25 -0.73 9.05
CA LEU A 109 -9.85 -0.32 7.79
C LEU A 109 -10.35 1.12 7.91
N PRO A 110 -9.90 2.05 7.04
CA PRO A 110 -10.44 3.40 7.00
C PRO A 110 -11.94 3.41 6.72
N GLU A 111 -12.68 4.35 7.32
CA GLU A 111 -14.13 4.49 7.22
C GLU A 111 -14.64 4.47 5.77
N LEU A 112 -13.96 5.20 4.88
CA LEU A 112 -14.30 5.25 3.45
C LEU A 112 -14.22 3.87 2.77
N LEU A 113 -13.27 3.02 3.20
CA LEU A 113 -13.13 1.68 2.66
C LEU A 113 -14.15 0.73 3.26
N LEU A 114 -14.51 0.91 4.53
CA LEU A 114 -15.57 0.14 5.19
C LEU A 114 -16.89 0.30 4.45
N GLN A 115 -17.33 1.54 4.18
CA GLN A 115 -18.56 1.82 3.44
C GLN A 115 -18.59 1.11 2.07
N GLY A 116 -17.50 1.24 1.29
CA GLY A 116 -17.42 0.57 -0.01
C GLY A 116 -17.43 -0.96 0.07
N LEU A 117 -16.81 -1.53 1.12
CA LEU A 117 -16.83 -2.98 1.35
C LEU A 117 -18.19 -3.47 1.80
N GLU A 118 -18.89 -2.75 2.66
CA GLU A 118 -20.25 -3.06 3.09
C GLU A 118 -21.23 -3.08 1.91
N GLU A 119 -21.16 -2.07 1.04
CA GLU A 119 -21.95 -2.03 -0.20
C GLU A 119 -21.62 -3.23 -1.12
N TYR A 120 -20.33 -3.56 -1.26
CA TYR A 120 -19.90 -4.72 -2.04
C TYR A 120 -20.40 -6.04 -1.45
N ILE A 121 -20.29 -6.21 -0.13
CA ILE A 121 -20.78 -7.38 0.61
C ILE A 121 -22.30 -7.55 0.38
N ALA A 122 -23.06 -6.47 0.56
CA ALA A 122 -24.51 -6.46 0.34
C ALA A 122 -24.87 -6.83 -1.11
N HIS A 123 -24.19 -6.21 -2.08
CA HIS A 123 -24.42 -6.48 -3.51
C HIS A 123 -24.09 -7.94 -3.90
N GLN A 124 -23.08 -8.55 -3.26
CA GLN A 124 -22.70 -9.95 -3.48
C GLN A 124 -23.53 -10.95 -2.67
N GLY A 125 -24.43 -10.47 -1.78
CA GLY A 125 -25.23 -11.31 -0.89
C GLY A 125 -24.39 -12.12 0.08
N LEU A 126 -23.19 -11.61 0.50
CA LEU A 126 -22.31 -12.32 1.41
C LEU A 126 -22.80 -12.13 2.84
N GLN A 127 -22.95 -13.24 3.59
CA GLN A 127 -23.33 -13.20 4.98
C GLN A 127 -22.14 -13.42 5.93
N THR A 128 -21.20 -14.26 5.52
CA THR A 128 -20.04 -14.67 6.34
C THR A 128 -18.84 -15.02 5.46
N GLY A 129 -17.65 -15.05 6.08
CA GLY A 129 -16.43 -15.57 5.48
C GLY A 129 -15.74 -14.62 4.53
N VAL A 130 -14.84 -15.15 3.71
CA VAL A 130 -13.92 -14.37 2.86
C VAL A 130 -14.69 -13.58 1.80
N ILE A 131 -14.37 -12.27 1.68
CA ILE A 131 -15.04 -11.35 0.75
C ILE A 131 -14.61 -11.61 -0.69
N PHE A 132 -13.28 -11.72 -0.92
CA PHE A 132 -12.74 -11.96 -2.25
C PHE A 132 -12.57 -13.46 -2.50
N ARG A 133 -13.59 -14.06 -3.08
CA ARG A 133 -13.65 -15.50 -3.38
C ARG A 133 -14.00 -15.77 -4.84
N THR A 134 -13.59 -16.95 -5.29
CA THR A 134 -14.00 -17.49 -6.60
C THR A 134 -15.46 -17.94 -6.53
N SER A 135 -16.06 -18.27 -7.70
CA SER A 135 -17.39 -18.88 -7.76
C SER A 135 -17.49 -20.20 -6.99
N SER A 136 -16.37 -20.90 -6.79
CA SER A 136 -16.28 -22.13 -5.98
C SER A 136 -16.07 -21.86 -4.48
N GLY A 137 -16.05 -20.59 -4.04
CA GLY A 137 -15.91 -20.20 -2.62
C GLY A 137 -14.46 -20.10 -2.10
N ASN A 138 -13.47 -20.46 -2.91
CA ASN A 138 -12.07 -20.37 -2.51
C ASN A 138 -11.54 -18.93 -2.56
N VAL A 139 -10.54 -18.61 -1.73
CA VAL A 139 -9.83 -17.33 -1.78
C VAL A 139 -9.23 -17.13 -3.18
N ILE A 140 -9.34 -15.90 -3.70
CA ILE A 140 -8.80 -15.57 -5.01
C ILE A 140 -7.27 -15.74 -4.99
N ASP A 141 -6.75 -16.46 -5.98
CA ASP A 141 -5.32 -16.67 -6.16
C ASP A 141 -4.58 -15.35 -6.50
N ARG A 142 -3.37 -15.21 -5.95
CA ARG A 142 -2.49 -14.08 -6.20
C ARG A 142 -2.21 -13.89 -7.70
N GLY A 143 -1.98 -14.97 -8.43
CA GLY A 143 -1.71 -14.92 -9.87
C GLY A 143 -2.91 -14.43 -10.66
N TYR A 144 -4.12 -14.78 -10.24
CA TYR A 144 -5.36 -14.24 -10.81
C TYR A 144 -5.44 -12.72 -10.60
N ILE A 145 -5.23 -12.23 -9.36
CA ILE A 145 -5.25 -10.79 -9.05
C ILE A 145 -4.25 -10.03 -9.93
N TRP A 146 -3.02 -10.55 -10.03
CA TRP A 146 -1.98 -9.96 -10.87
C TRP A 146 -2.41 -9.84 -12.34
N ARG A 147 -2.94 -10.91 -12.92
CA ARG A 147 -3.42 -10.90 -14.31
C ARG A 147 -4.54 -9.87 -14.51
N GLN A 148 -5.51 -9.82 -13.60
CA GLN A 148 -6.61 -8.87 -13.68
C GLN A 148 -6.12 -7.41 -13.55
N MET A 149 -5.18 -7.13 -12.67
CA MET A 149 -4.56 -5.80 -12.54
C MET A 149 -3.83 -5.37 -13.82
N LYS A 150 -3.11 -6.28 -14.50
CA LYS A 150 -2.44 -6.00 -15.77
C LYS A 150 -3.44 -5.74 -16.90
N LEU A 151 -4.49 -6.54 -17.01
CA LEU A 151 -5.57 -6.33 -17.97
C LEU A 151 -6.30 -5.01 -17.74
N LEU A 152 -6.53 -4.65 -16.48
CA LEU A 152 -7.12 -3.36 -16.14
C LEU A 152 -6.21 -2.20 -16.53
N ALA A 153 -4.90 -2.31 -16.24
CA ALA A 153 -3.90 -1.31 -16.62
C ALA A 153 -3.91 -1.04 -18.14
N GLU A 154 -3.91 -2.11 -18.94
CA GLU A 154 -4.00 -2.01 -20.41
C GLU A 154 -5.26 -1.27 -20.85
N ARG A 155 -6.42 -1.63 -20.31
CA ARG A 155 -7.71 -0.99 -20.64
C ARG A 155 -7.78 0.46 -20.22
N ALA A 156 -7.17 0.81 -19.09
CA ALA A 156 -7.11 2.18 -18.58
C ALA A 156 -6.04 3.05 -19.27
N GLY A 157 -5.27 2.49 -20.19
CA GLY A 157 -4.15 3.19 -20.82
C GLY A 157 -3.05 3.57 -19.82
N VAL A 158 -2.84 2.73 -18.82
CA VAL A 158 -1.81 2.88 -17.79
C VAL A 158 -0.72 1.84 -18.03
N ASP A 159 0.54 2.27 -17.90
CA ASP A 159 1.67 1.37 -18.02
C ASP A 159 1.55 0.21 -17.01
N GLN A 160 1.52 -1.02 -17.53
CA GLN A 160 1.39 -2.23 -16.74
C GLN A 160 2.52 -2.39 -15.72
N GLU A 161 3.72 -1.88 -16.00
CA GLU A 161 4.88 -1.91 -15.11
C GLU A 161 4.64 -1.09 -13.82
N LYS A 162 3.76 -0.09 -13.89
CA LYS A 162 3.39 0.75 -12.74
C LYS A 162 2.33 0.14 -11.84
N VAL A 163 1.53 -0.83 -12.35
CA VAL A 163 0.37 -1.35 -11.63
C VAL A 163 0.76 -2.60 -10.83
N TYR A 164 1.16 -2.37 -9.59
CA TYR A 164 1.46 -3.41 -8.61
C TYR A 164 1.13 -2.91 -7.17
N PRO A 165 0.90 -3.81 -6.21
CA PRO A 165 0.34 -3.45 -4.89
C PRO A 165 1.09 -2.33 -4.15
N GLN A 166 2.43 -2.33 -4.20
CA GLN A 166 3.23 -1.31 -3.52
C GLN A 166 3.10 0.08 -4.14
N ASN A 167 2.81 0.17 -5.45
CA ASN A 167 2.54 1.46 -6.10
C ASN A 167 1.13 1.96 -5.81
N LEU A 168 0.16 1.05 -5.65
CA LEU A 168 -1.20 1.41 -5.24
C LEU A 168 -1.22 2.01 -3.84
N LYS A 169 -0.53 1.40 -2.87
CA LYS A 169 -0.46 1.85 -1.46
C LYS A 169 -0.13 3.33 -1.29
N ARG A 170 0.67 3.89 -2.17
CA ARG A 170 1.14 5.27 -2.08
C ARG A 170 0.09 6.31 -2.50
N GLN A 171 -0.96 5.90 -3.20
CA GLN A 171 -1.92 6.84 -3.78
C GLN A 171 -3.04 7.20 -2.79
N LEU A 172 -3.61 6.24 -2.10
CA LEU A 172 -4.65 6.49 -1.12
C LEU A 172 -4.12 7.24 0.12
N ILE A 173 -2.91 6.91 0.57
CA ILE A 173 -2.27 7.64 1.67
C ILE A 173 -2.10 9.13 1.31
N ARG A 174 -1.72 9.46 0.07
CA ARG A 174 -1.60 10.85 -0.38
C ARG A 174 -2.96 11.55 -0.43
N GLN A 175 -4.00 10.90 -0.96
CA GLN A 175 -5.35 11.47 -1.01
C GLN A 175 -5.92 11.72 0.40
N TYR A 176 -5.69 10.81 1.33
CA TYR A 176 -6.14 10.95 2.73
C TYR A 176 -5.46 12.13 3.42
N TYR A 177 -4.15 12.28 3.27
CA TYR A 177 -3.44 13.42 3.87
C TYR A 177 -3.77 14.75 3.20
N THR A 178 -4.08 14.77 1.90
CA THR A 178 -4.48 16.01 1.19
C THR A 178 -5.90 16.46 1.57
N ILE A 179 -6.79 15.52 1.90
CA ILE A 179 -8.17 15.84 2.35
C ILE A 179 -8.20 16.22 3.84
N SER A 180 -7.34 15.61 4.68
CA SER A 180 -7.33 15.83 6.14
C SER A 180 -6.56 17.07 6.59
N TYR A 181 -5.67 17.60 5.77
CA TYR A 181 -4.87 18.80 6.04
C TYR A 181 -4.92 19.70 4.82
N PRO A 182 -5.89 20.64 4.73
CA PRO A 182 -5.79 21.76 3.81
C PRO A 182 -4.49 22.49 4.14
N ASP A 183 -3.71 22.72 3.09
CA ASP A 183 -2.38 23.34 3.15
C ASP A 183 -2.41 24.60 4.00
N SER A 184 -1.75 24.56 5.19
CA SER A 184 -1.58 25.69 6.10
C SER A 184 -0.47 26.66 5.62
N SER A 185 -0.19 26.68 4.33
CA SER A 185 0.85 27.50 3.68
C SER A 185 0.27 28.71 2.91
N GLN A 186 -0.97 29.15 3.22
CA GLN A 186 -1.50 30.41 2.73
C GLN A 186 -1.99 31.25 3.92
N GLU A 187 -1.03 31.81 4.67
CA GLU A 187 -1.11 33.12 5.34
C GLU A 187 0.22 33.85 5.20
#